data_136f2da27125693cdd5cb05d181e6c8a
#
_entry.id   136f2da27125693cdd5cb05d181e6c8a
#
_cell.length_a   1.000
_cell.length_b   1.000
_cell.length_c   1.000
_cell.angle_alpha   90.00
_cell.angle_beta   90.00
_cell.angle_gamma   90.00
#
_symmetry.space_group_name_H-M   'P 1'
#
loop_
_entity.id
_entity.type
_entity.pdbx_description
1 polymer ?
#
loop_
_entity_poly.entity_id
_entity_poly.type
_entity_poly.pdbx_seq_one_letter_code
_entity_poly.pdbx_strand_id
1 'polypeptide(L)'
;MSRSNIFFAPCFLAVMLVFLLAPPAALAEQKIGFVNPQRVVNETRLGQSAKADLARYVAEKDRLAKESAAQVATLRKEAEAHGLSPQDRTRREDLLRRKAAQHEQLLAENARDIKAEETKLLQYVMRKAEAVLEELGKKGGYAIIFTDPASVGYVDKASTDLTERVARELDGRSK
;
A
#
# COMPACT_ATOMS: atom_id res chain seq x y z
N MET A 1 -39.43 -41.41 -67.89
CA MET A 1 -39.54 -39.94 -67.76
C MET A 1 -39.54 -39.62 -66.30
N SER A 2 -38.46 -39.07 -65.76
CA SER A 2 -38.46 -38.08 -64.69
C SER A 2 -37.04 -37.54 -64.50
N ARG A 3 -36.81 -36.35 -64.97
CA ARG A 3 -35.64 -35.49 -64.71
C ARG A 3 -35.98 -34.75 -63.49
N SER A 4 -35.21 -34.83 -62.46
CA SER A 4 -35.10 -33.68 -61.49
C SER A 4 -34.03 -33.92 -60.42
N ASN A 5 -33.24 -32.90 -60.21
CA ASN A 5 -32.57 -32.46 -58.99
C ASN A 5 -31.10 -32.81 -58.81
N ILE A 6 -30.25 -32.26 -59.69
CA ILE A 6 -28.80 -32.18 -59.46
C ILE A 6 -28.35 -30.73 -59.20
N PHE A 7 -29.23 -29.83 -58.76
CA PHE A 7 -28.86 -28.38 -58.58
C PHE A 7 -28.68 -27.89 -57.15
N PHE A 8 -28.80 -28.77 -56.13
CA PHE A 8 -28.67 -28.33 -54.73
C PHE A 8 -27.34 -28.63 -54.07
N ALA A 9 -26.46 -29.42 -54.69
CA ALA A 9 -25.21 -29.84 -54.06
C ALA A 9 -24.09 -28.78 -53.99
N PRO A 10 -23.91 -27.84 -54.94
CA PRO A 10 -22.76 -26.90 -54.86
C PRO A 10 -22.93 -25.79 -53.86
N CYS A 11 -24.15 -25.43 -53.46
CA CYS A 11 -24.37 -24.32 -52.54
C CYS A 11 -24.04 -24.70 -51.08
N PHE A 12 -24.25 -25.95 -50.69
CA PHE A 12 -23.95 -26.43 -49.34
C PHE A 12 -22.46 -26.60 -49.09
N LEU A 13 -21.70 -26.95 -50.13
CA LEU A 13 -20.24 -27.11 -50.04
C LEU A 13 -19.53 -25.77 -49.94
N ALA A 14 -20.04 -24.71 -50.58
CA ALA A 14 -19.49 -23.35 -50.51
C ALA A 14 -19.70 -22.70 -49.15
N VAL A 15 -20.82 -22.93 -48.45
CA VAL A 15 -21.10 -22.40 -47.13
C VAL A 15 -20.21 -23.07 -46.05
N MET A 16 -19.93 -24.38 -46.20
CA MET A 16 -19.06 -25.12 -45.30
C MET A 16 -17.57 -24.69 -45.40
N LEU A 17 -17.13 -24.28 -46.61
CA LEU A 17 -15.77 -23.85 -46.86
C LEU A 17 -15.46 -22.46 -46.26
N VAL A 18 -16.46 -21.58 -46.14
CA VAL A 18 -16.32 -20.24 -45.52
C VAL A 18 -16.15 -20.35 -44.01
N PHE A 19 -16.71 -21.39 -43.38
CA PHE A 19 -16.55 -21.61 -41.92
C PHE A 19 -15.17 -22.13 -41.53
N LEU A 20 -14.43 -22.76 -42.46
CA LEU A 20 -13.08 -23.28 -42.23
C LEU A 20 -11.99 -22.19 -42.38
N LEU A 21 -12.33 -21.02 -42.93
CA LEU A 21 -11.42 -19.89 -43.10
C LEU A 21 -11.60 -18.81 -42.06
N ALA A 22 -12.52 -18.98 -41.07
CA ALA A 22 -12.59 -18.09 -39.93
C ALA A 22 -11.30 -18.27 -39.10
N PRO A 23 -10.46 -17.23 -38.96
CA PRO A 23 -9.30 -17.34 -38.09
C PRO A 23 -9.82 -17.71 -36.70
N PRO A 24 -9.17 -18.65 -35.99
CA PRO A 24 -9.53 -18.91 -34.61
C PRO A 24 -9.52 -17.54 -33.88
N ALA A 25 -10.63 -17.18 -33.26
CA ALA A 25 -10.67 -16.00 -32.40
C ALA A 25 -9.54 -16.22 -31.41
N ALA A 26 -8.41 -15.53 -31.64
CA ALA A 26 -7.29 -15.58 -30.74
C ALA A 26 -7.86 -15.07 -29.41
N LEU A 27 -8.05 -15.97 -28.45
CA LEU A 27 -8.36 -15.60 -27.08
C LEU A 27 -7.21 -14.71 -26.68
N ALA A 28 -7.46 -13.40 -26.67
CA ALA A 28 -6.45 -12.43 -26.28
C ALA A 28 -6.00 -12.84 -24.88
N GLU A 29 -4.74 -13.26 -24.78
CA GLU A 29 -4.15 -13.66 -23.52
C GLU A 29 -4.31 -12.49 -22.54
N GLN A 30 -5.12 -12.68 -21.51
CA GLN A 30 -5.43 -11.64 -20.55
C GLN A 30 -4.18 -11.41 -19.71
N LYS A 31 -3.54 -10.26 -19.92
CA LYS A 31 -2.36 -9.89 -19.15
C LYS A 31 -2.77 -9.53 -17.73
N ILE A 32 -2.00 -10.03 -16.78
CA ILE A 32 -2.11 -9.69 -15.37
C ILE A 32 -0.87 -8.88 -14.99
N GLY A 33 -1.08 -7.73 -14.32
CA GLY A 33 -0.02 -6.89 -13.81
C GLY A 33 0.05 -6.97 -12.29
N PHE A 34 1.21 -6.65 -11.75
CA PHE A 34 1.46 -6.48 -10.32
C PHE A 34 2.21 -5.18 -10.08
N VAL A 35 1.85 -4.46 -9.01
CA VAL A 35 2.56 -3.28 -8.53
C VAL A 35 2.74 -3.41 -7.03
N ASN A 36 3.98 -3.26 -6.57
CA ASN A 36 4.31 -3.24 -5.16
C ASN A 36 4.19 -1.81 -4.61
N PRO A 37 3.17 -1.50 -3.77
CA PRO A 37 2.96 -0.14 -3.25
C PRO A 37 4.13 0.38 -2.43
N GLN A 38 4.78 -0.49 -1.65
CA GLN A 38 5.92 -0.11 -0.81
C GLN A 38 7.12 0.33 -1.66
N ARG A 39 7.36 -0.34 -2.79
CA ARG A 39 8.39 0.07 -3.74
C ARG A 39 8.02 1.39 -4.43
N VAL A 40 6.76 1.60 -4.81
CA VAL A 40 6.30 2.90 -5.36
C VAL A 40 6.59 4.04 -4.39
N VAL A 41 6.28 3.86 -3.08
CA VAL A 41 6.62 4.84 -2.04
C VAL A 41 8.13 5.05 -1.92
N ASN A 42 8.93 4.00 -2.00
CA ASN A 42 10.38 4.10 -1.83
C ASN A 42 11.09 4.71 -3.05
N GLU A 43 10.59 4.47 -4.25
CA GLU A 43 11.27 4.79 -5.51
C GLU A 43 10.80 6.12 -6.13
N THR A 44 9.70 6.74 -5.63
CA THR A 44 9.17 8.00 -6.19
C THR A 44 9.51 9.23 -5.35
N ARG A 45 9.65 10.39 -5.99
CA ARG A 45 9.82 11.67 -5.30
C ARG A 45 8.65 12.00 -4.37
N LEU A 46 7.43 11.72 -4.83
CA LEU A 46 6.22 11.87 -4.02
C LEU A 46 6.29 11.03 -2.74
N GLY A 47 6.66 9.76 -2.86
CA GLY A 47 6.81 8.86 -1.72
C GLY A 47 7.94 9.29 -0.79
N GLN A 48 9.07 9.73 -1.33
CA GLN A 48 10.19 10.25 -0.52
C GLN A 48 9.81 11.50 0.26
N SER A 49 9.07 12.44 -0.36
CA SER A 49 8.54 13.62 0.34
C SER A 49 7.59 13.23 1.47
N ALA A 50 6.65 12.34 1.20
CA ALA A 50 5.69 11.86 2.20
C ALA A 50 6.40 11.10 3.35
N LYS A 51 7.46 10.34 3.06
CA LYS A 51 8.31 9.70 4.09
C LYS A 51 9.06 10.73 4.94
N ALA A 52 9.53 11.82 4.36
CA ALA A 52 10.16 12.89 5.12
C ALA A 52 9.17 13.58 6.08
N ASP A 53 7.91 13.76 5.67
CA ASP A 53 6.84 14.27 6.53
C ASP A 53 6.54 13.29 7.67
N LEU A 54 6.43 12.00 7.38
CA LEU A 54 6.27 10.97 8.41
C LEU A 54 7.44 10.96 9.39
N ALA A 55 8.67 11.08 8.91
CA ALA A 55 9.85 11.12 9.77
C ALA A 55 9.81 12.30 10.75
N ARG A 56 9.35 13.48 10.30
CA ARG A 56 9.14 14.65 11.20
C ARG A 56 8.06 14.36 12.24
N TYR A 57 6.96 13.75 11.84
CA TYR A 57 5.90 13.36 12.76
C TYR A 57 6.39 12.38 13.83
N VAL A 58 7.14 11.35 13.43
CA VAL A 58 7.76 10.37 14.36
C VAL A 58 8.73 11.05 15.31
N ALA A 59 9.60 11.94 14.80
CA ALA A 59 10.55 12.67 15.65
C ALA A 59 9.86 13.53 16.73
N GLU A 60 8.71 14.15 16.40
CA GLU A 60 7.93 14.89 17.38
C GLU A 60 7.30 13.98 18.44
N LYS A 61 6.75 12.82 18.04
CA LYS A 61 6.22 11.83 18.99
C LYS A 61 7.32 11.30 19.92
N ASP A 62 8.52 11.04 19.40
CA ASP A 62 9.69 10.62 20.19
C ASP A 62 10.15 11.70 21.17
N ARG A 63 10.12 12.97 20.76
CA ARG A 63 10.44 14.10 21.63
C ARG A 63 9.50 14.13 22.85
N LEU A 64 8.18 14.05 22.61
CA LEU A 64 7.17 14.04 23.66
C LEU A 64 7.32 12.82 24.59
N ALA A 65 7.62 11.65 24.03
CA ALA A 65 7.89 10.45 24.83
C ALA A 65 9.13 10.61 25.73
N LYS A 66 10.22 11.18 25.21
CA LYS A 66 11.45 11.46 25.99
C LYS A 66 11.20 12.47 27.10
N GLU A 67 10.45 13.54 26.85
CA GLU A 67 10.08 14.53 27.87
C GLU A 67 9.23 13.89 28.98
N SER A 68 8.25 13.07 28.61
CA SER A 68 7.45 12.34 29.58
C SER A 68 8.29 11.35 30.41
N ALA A 69 9.22 10.62 29.78
CA ALA A 69 10.14 9.72 30.48
C ALA A 69 11.03 10.49 31.47
N ALA A 70 11.54 11.66 31.09
CA ALA A 70 12.36 12.49 31.97
C ALA A 70 11.58 12.97 33.21
N GLN A 71 10.28 13.32 33.03
CA GLN A 71 9.41 13.68 34.17
C GLN A 71 9.22 12.50 35.11
N VAL A 72 8.98 11.29 34.60
CA VAL A 72 8.86 10.08 35.42
C VAL A 72 10.16 9.79 36.17
N ALA A 73 11.32 9.93 35.50
CA ALA A 73 12.62 9.73 36.13
C ALA A 73 12.90 10.73 37.25
N THR A 74 12.51 12.00 37.09
CA THR A 74 12.62 13.06 38.13
C THR A 74 11.74 12.70 39.33
N LEU A 75 10.47 12.38 39.10
CA LEU A 75 9.54 12.01 40.17
C LEU A 75 9.98 10.74 40.92
N ARG A 76 10.61 9.80 40.24
CA ARG A 76 11.20 8.60 40.90
C ARG A 76 12.29 9.02 41.88
N LYS A 77 13.25 9.85 41.46
CA LYS A 77 14.29 10.36 42.34
C LYS A 77 13.72 11.13 43.53
N GLU A 78 12.68 11.91 43.31
CA GLU A 78 12.02 12.67 44.38
C GLU A 78 11.27 11.76 45.37
N ALA A 79 10.67 10.65 44.93
CA ALA A 79 10.00 9.70 45.79
C ALA A 79 11.00 8.85 46.62
N GLU A 80 12.21 8.65 46.11
CA GLU A 80 13.31 7.91 46.76
C GLU A 80 14.15 8.83 47.73
N ALA A 81 13.88 10.11 47.77
CA ALA A 81 14.66 11.05 48.57
C ALA A 81 14.61 10.73 50.08
N HIS A 82 15.74 10.87 50.74
CA HIS A 82 15.87 10.65 52.19
C HIS A 82 15.21 11.77 52.96
N GLY A 83 14.67 11.46 54.16
CA GLY A 83 14.13 12.48 55.10
C GLY A 83 12.68 12.91 54.82
N LEU A 84 11.98 12.22 53.91
CA LEU A 84 10.56 12.50 53.66
C LEU A 84 9.68 12.05 54.83
N SER A 85 8.66 12.85 55.17
CA SER A 85 7.61 12.41 56.06
C SER A 85 6.83 11.22 55.42
N PRO A 86 6.21 10.33 56.22
CA PRO A 86 5.40 9.26 55.68
C PRO A 86 4.30 9.74 54.70
N GLN A 87 3.69 10.87 55.03
CA GLN A 87 2.63 11.50 54.23
C GLN A 87 3.16 12.05 52.90
N ASP A 88 4.32 12.69 52.91
CA ASP A 88 4.94 13.23 51.70
C ASP A 88 5.42 12.08 50.79
N ARG A 89 5.96 11.02 51.36
CA ARG A 89 6.33 9.83 50.62
C ARG A 89 5.14 9.24 49.84
N THR A 90 4.02 8.99 50.53
CA THR A 90 2.80 8.48 49.92
C THR A 90 2.33 9.38 48.75
N ARG A 91 2.33 10.70 48.94
CA ARG A 91 1.93 11.66 47.87
C ARG A 91 2.83 11.57 46.66
N ARG A 92 4.15 11.45 46.83
CA ARG A 92 5.12 11.37 45.74
C ARG A 92 5.03 10.03 44.99
N GLU A 93 4.85 8.95 45.73
CA GLU A 93 4.63 7.62 45.13
C GLU A 93 3.34 7.56 44.31
N ASP A 94 2.24 8.18 44.78
CA ASP A 94 1.00 8.26 44.04
C ASP A 94 1.13 9.14 42.79
N LEU A 95 1.88 10.23 42.85
CA LEU A 95 2.16 11.09 41.71
C LEU A 95 3.02 10.35 40.68
N LEU A 96 4.07 9.66 41.13
CA LEU A 96 4.93 8.84 40.28
C LEU A 96 4.11 7.75 39.56
N ARG A 97 3.26 7.03 40.31
CA ARG A 97 2.40 5.97 39.73
C ARG A 97 1.50 6.51 38.63
N ARG A 98 0.84 7.66 38.88
CA ARG A 98 -0.01 8.31 37.87
C ARG A 98 0.78 8.76 36.64
N LYS A 99 1.95 9.36 36.83
CA LYS A 99 2.81 9.82 35.72
C LYS A 99 3.41 8.68 34.93
N ALA A 100 3.79 7.59 35.59
CA ALA A 100 4.24 6.37 34.89
C ALA A 100 3.13 5.76 34.02
N ALA A 101 1.92 5.64 34.57
CA ALA A 101 0.78 5.15 33.79
C ALA A 101 0.44 6.06 32.58
N GLN A 102 0.50 7.40 32.77
CA GLN A 102 0.32 8.35 31.65
C GLN A 102 1.42 8.21 30.59
N HIS A 103 2.65 7.97 31.00
CA HIS A 103 3.75 7.71 30.06
C HIS A 103 3.55 6.44 29.24
N GLU A 104 3.16 5.34 29.88
CA GLU A 104 2.84 4.08 29.17
C GLU A 104 1.68 4.26 28.20
N GLN A 105 0.62 4.97 28.58
CA GLN A 105 -0.47 5.31 27.70
C GLN A 105 0.00 6.15 26.51
N LEU A 106 0.81 7.18 26.72
CA LEU A 106 1.39 8.01 25.65
C LEU A 106 2.19 7.17 24.64
N LEU A 107 3.00 6.21 25.12
CA LEU A 107 3.77 5.32 24.23
C LEU A 107 2.83 4.46 23.38
N ALA A 108 1.78 3.91 23.97
CA ALA A 108 0.80 3.09 23.26
C ALA A 108 0.01 3.92 22.22
N GLU A 109 -0.38 5.14 22.56
CA GLU A 109 -1.05 6.06 21.64
C GLU A 109 -0.10 6.47 20.50
N ASN A 110 1.14 6.84 20.80
CA ASN A 110 2.13 7.18 19.78
C ASN A 110 2.35 6.05 18.78
N ALA A 111 2.47 4.81 19.25
CA ALA A 111 2.64 3.66 18.37
C ALA A 111 1.44 3.45 17.42
N ARG A 112 0.21 3.64 17.92
CA ARG A 112 -1.01 3.58 17.09
C ARG A 112 -1.07 4.71 16.07
N ASP A 113 -0.77 5.94 16.51
CA ASP A 113 -0.79 7.13 15.65
C ASP A 113 0.23 7.02 14.52
N ILE A 114 1.47 6.59 14.82
CA ILE A 114 2.52 6.38 13.82
C ILE A 114 2.07 5.33 12.80
N LYS A 115 1.49 4.21 13.26
CA LYS A 115 0.99 3.16 12.37
C LYS A 115 -0.16 3.64 11.48
N ALA A 116 -1.06 4.46 12.02
CA ALA A 116 -2.13 5.08 11.26
C ALA A 116 -1.57 6.05 10.18
N GLU A 117 -0.55 6.84 10.54
CA GLU A 117 0.07 7.78 9.62
C GLU A 117 0.86 7.09 8.50
N GLU A 118 1.57 5.99 8.79
CA GLU A 118 2.19 5.11 7.77
C GLU A 118 1.15 4.59 6.76
N THR A 119 -0.01 4.16 7.27
CA THR A 119 -1.10 3.67 6.41
C THR A 119 -1.66 4.77 5.53
N LYS A 120 -1.88 5.97 6.08
CA LYS A 120 -2.35 7.15 5.31
C LYS A 120 -1.35 7.55 4.23
N LEU A 121 -0.05 7.53 4.53
CA LEU A 121 1.01 7.81 3.57
C LEU A 121 0.92 6.85 2.38
N LEU A 122 0.85 5.54 2.65
CA LEU A 122 0.74 4.54 1.60
C LEU A 122 -0.50 4.76 0.74
N GLN A 123 -1.66 4.97 1.37
CA GLN A 123 -2.91 5.27 0.68
C GLN A 123 -2.84 6.56 -0.14
N TYR A 124 -2.18 7.60 0.38
CA TYR A 124 -2.00 8.86 -0.35
C TYR A 124 -1.21 8.67 -1.63
N VAL A 125 -0.04 8.01 -1.55
CA VAL A 125 0.80 7.75 -2.72
C VAL A 125 0.06 6.87 -3.74
N MET A 126 -0.63 5.82 -3.28
CA MET A 126 -1.38 4.93 -4.17
C MET A 126 -2.57 5.62 -4.84
N ARG A 127 -3.30 6.49 -4.14
CA ARG A 127 -4.34 7.31 -4.79
C ARG A 127 -3.77 8.22 -5.89
N LYS A 128 -2.57 8.77 -5.70
CA LYS A 128 -1.90 9.56 -6.75
C LYS A 128 -1.43 8.68 -7.93
N ALA A 129 -1.11 7.42 -7.68
CA ALA A 129 -0.75 6.45 -8.71
C ALA A 129 -1.99 5.90 -9.48
N GLU A 130 -3.21 6.06 -8.98
CA GLU A 130 -4.43 5.46 -9.54
C GLU A 130 -4.63 5.80 -11.03
N ALA A 131 -4.49 7.07 -11.40
CA ALA A 131 -4.60 7.50 -12.79
C ALA A 131 -3.50 6.90 -13.69
N VAL A 132 -2.30 6.65 -13.14
CA VAL A 132 -1.20 5.97 -13.84
C VAL A 132 -1.55 4.50 -14.03
N LEU A 133 -2.06 3.84 -13.00
CA LEU A 133 -2.46 2.43 -13.06
C LEU A 133 -3.57 2.21 -14.09
N GLU A 134 -4.58 3.09 -14.10
CA GLU A 134 -5.68 3.01 -15.08
C GLU A 134 -5.16 3.15 -16.52
N GLU A 135 -4.30 4.13 -16.76
CA GLU A 135 -3.73 4.35 -18.09
C GLU A 135 -2.85 3.18 -18.55
N LEU A 136 -1.98 2.68 -17.67
CA LEU A 136 -1.14 1.52 -17.94
C LEU A 136 -1.97 0.26 -18.19
N GLY A 137 -3.05 0.08 -17.42
CA GLY A 137 -4.00 -1.01 -17.61
C GLY A 137 -4.60 -1.00 -19.00
N LYS A 138 -5.18 0.14 -19.40
CA LYS A 138 -5.82 0.33 -20.71
C LYS A 138 -4.82 0.20 -21.87
N LYS A 139 -3.71 0.93 -21.82
CA LYS A 139 -2.70 0.92 -22.90
C LYS A 139 -1.95 -0.40 -23.03
N GLY A 140 -1.73 -1.07 -21.90
CA GLY A 140 -0.99 -2.34 -21.86
C GLY A 140 -1.86 -3.57 -22.13
N GLY A 141 -3.20 -3.42 -22.16
CA GLY A 141 -4.12 -4.53 -22.30
C GLY A 141 -4.15 -5.45 -21.07
N TYR A 142 -3.92 -4.89 -19.87
CA TYR A 142 -4.02 -5.64 -18.63
C TYR A 142 -5.48 -5.78 -18.23
N ALA A 143 -5.92 -7.01 -17.96
CA ALA A 143 -7.25 -7.27 -17.44
C ALA A 143 -7.36 -6.93 -15.95
N ILE A 144 -6.26 -7.17 -15.20
CA ILE A 144 -6.18 -6.91 -13.76
C ILE A 144 -4.77 -6.44 -13.45
N ILE A 145 -4.65 -5.48 -12.51
CA ILE A 145 -3.39 -5.09 -11.88
C ILE A 145 -3.57 -5.22 -10.36
N PHE A 146 -2.84 -6.16 -9.75
CA PHE A 146 -2.83 -6.34 -8.31
C PHE A 146 -1.92 -5.31 -7.65
N THR A 147 -2.38 -4.73 -6.54
CA THR A 147 -1.62 -3.76 -5.74
C THR A 147 -1.45 -4.18 -4.29
N ASP A 148 -1.95 -5.36 -3.91
CA ASP A 148 -1.79 -5.93 -2.58
C ASP A 148 -0.82 -7.12 -2.63
N PRO A 149 0.41 -7.00 -2.07
CA PRO A 149 1.36 -8.09 -2.03
C PRO A 149 0.88 -9.32 -1.26
N ALA A 150 -0.02 -9.14 -0.28
CA ALA A 150 -0.55 -10.25 0.51
C ALA A 150 -1.49 -11.16 -0.29
N SER A 151 -2.05 -10.64 -1.38
CA SER A 151 -2.96 -11.37 -2.28
C SER A 151 -2.23 -12.19 -3.35
N VAL A 152 -0.89 -12.13 -3.41
CA VAL A 152 -0.10 -12.73 -4.50
C VAL A 152 1.02 -13.57 -3.94
N GLY A 153 1.01 -14.88 -4.24
CA GLY A 153 2.04 -15.82 -3.78
C GLY A 153 3.34 -15.81 -4.62
N TYR A 154 3.24 -15.44 -5.89
CA TYR A 154 4.38 -15.40 -6.83
C TYR A 154 4.15 -14.32 -7.90
N VAL A 155 5.21 -13.61 -8.24
CA VAL A 155 5.23 -12.60 -9.32
C VAL A 155 6.46 -12.86 -10.18
N ASP A 156 6.26 -13.12 -11.47
CA ASP A 156 7.35 -13.03 -12.43
C ASP A 156 7.71 -11.56 -12.68
N LYS A 157 8.87 -11.16 -12.18
CA LYS A 157 9.34 -9.77 -12.24
C LYS A 157 9.56 -9.29 -13.67
N ALA A 158 9.89 -10.18 -14.59
CA ALA A 158 10.22 -9.80 -15.97
C ALA A 158 8.97 -9.45 -16.78
N SER A 159 7.86 -10.16 -16.57
CA SER A 159 6.65 -10.05 -17.40
C SER A 159 5.47 -9.35 -16.70
N THR A 160 5.43 -9.38 -15.38
CA THR A 160 4.24 -9.00 -14.60
C THR A 160 4.45 -7.80 -13.69
N ASP A 161 5.67 -7.55 -13.20
CA ASP A 161 5.96 -6.44 -12.27
C ASP A 161 6.00 -5.09 -13.01
N LEU A 162 5.01 -4.26 -12.75
CA LEU A 162 4.85 -2.91 -13.32
C LEU A 162 5.35 -1.81 -12.39
N THR A 163 5.89 -2.14 -11.23
CA THR A 163 6.20 -1.19 -10.16
C THR A 163 7.11 -0.06 -10.63
N GLU A 164 8.22 -0.40 -11.29
CA GLU A 164 9.18 0.59 -11.78
C GLU A 164 8.55 1.50 -12.87
N ARG A 165 7.71 0.94 -13.72
CA ARG A 165 7.00 1.71 -14.74
C ARG A 165 6.02 2.69 -14.12
N VAL A 166 5.25 2.26 -13.11
CA VAL A 166 4.34 3.13 -12.35
C VAL A 166 5.13 4.24 -11.65
N ALA A 167 6.26 3.91 -11.03
CA ALA A 167 7.10 4.90 -10.34
C ALA A 167 7.62 5.98 -11.30
N ARG A 168 8.14 5.60 -12.46
CA ARG A 168 8.60 6.56 -13.48
C ARG A 168 7.49 7.46 -14.01
N GLU A 169 6.32 6.89 -14.32
CA GLU A 169 5.16 7.66 -14.82
C GLU A 169 4.62 8.63 -13.75
N LEU A 170 4.57 8.18 -12.49
CA LEU A 170 4.14 9.02 -11.38
C LEU A 170 5.08 10.22 -11.18
N ASP A 171 6.38 9.99 -11.22
CA ASP A 171 7.39 11.05 -11.13
C ASP A 171 7.37 12.01 -12.33
N GLY A 172 7.03 11.51 -13.51
CA GLY A 172 6.84 12.34 -14.70
C GLY A 172 5.68 13.34 -14.57
N ARG A 173 4.64 12.98 -13.82
CA ARG A 173 3.44 13.81 -13.58
C ARG A 173 3.56 14.76 -12.38
N SER A 174 4.50 14.50 -11.50
CA SER A 174 4.74 15.28 -10.26
C SER A 174 5.72 16.44 -10.48
N LYS A 175 5.58 17.14 -11.63
CA LYS A 175 6.35 18.37 -11.97
C LYS A 175 5.61 19.61 -11.49
#